data_03243c2da2b65c1da80de4004c085496
#
_entry.id   03243c2da2b65c1da80de4004c085496
#
_cell.length_a   1.000
_cell.length_b   1.000
_cell.length_c   1.000
_cell.angle_alpha   90.00
_cell.angle_beta   90.00
_cell.angle_gamma   90.00
#
_symmetry.space_group_name_H-M   'P 1'
#
loop_
_entity.id
_entity.type
_entity.pdbx_description
1 polymer ?
#
loop_
_entity_poly.entity_id
_entity_poly.type
_entity_poly.pdbx_seq_one_letter_code
_entity_poly.pdbx_strand_id
1 'polypeptide(L)'
;MKTTVSQKIKTGIFSVIGFAILVLFIFLIGSQKNMFSSTFHVKGEFKNVSGLVTGNMVRFAGINVGSVNDISILNDTTVTVDIVLQEDVKKFIKTDSKLSIGSDGLMGDKLITISAGTDSLGKPIQTNQV
;
A
#
# COMPACT_ATOMS: atom_id res chain seq x y z
N MET A 1 22.82 -42.96 -24.63
CA MET A 1 22.67 -43.43 -23.24
C MET A 1 21.27 -43.96 -23.03
N LYS A 2 21.15 -45.21 -22.67
CA LYS A 2 19.84 -45.80 -22.34
C LYS A 2 19.53 -45.48 -20.89
N THR A 3 18.58 -44.57 -20.67
CA THR A 3 18.07 -44.27 -19.32
C THR A 3 17.17 -45.39 -18.87
N THR A 4 17.46 -45.98 -17.73
CA THR A 4 16.62 -47.03 -17.12
C THR A 4 15.32 -46.42 -16.59
N VAL A 5 14.24 -47.19 -16.59
CA VAL A 5 12.91 -46.76 -16.04
C VAL A 5 13.06 -46.22 -14.63
N SER A 6 13.95 -46.83 -13.83
CA SER A 6 14.25 -46.36 -12.45
C SER A 6 14.81 -44.92 -12.42
N GLN A 7 15.67 -44.57 -13.38
CA GLN A 7 16.19 -43.19 -13.43
C GLN A 7 15.13 -42.17 -13.84
N LYS A 8 14.24 -42.55 -14.75
CA LYS A 8 13.13 -41.70 -15.16
C LYS A 8 12.17 -41.42 -13.99
N ILE A 9 11.88 -42.44 -13.20
CA ILE A 9 11.02 -42.32 -12.01
C ILE A 9 11.68 -41.42 -10.96
N LYS A 10 12.98 -41.61 -10.70
CA LYS A 10 13.74 -40.78 -9.76
C LYS A 10 13.75 -39.30 -10.16
N THR A 11 13.96 -39.02 -11.44
CA THR A 11 13.94 -37.66 -11.97
C THR A 11 12.54 -37.06 -11.89
N GLY A 12 11.51 -37.84 -12.20
CA GLY A 12 10.12 -37.40 -12.10
C GLY A 12 9.74 -37.04 -10.66
N ILE A 13 10.09 -37.88 -9.68
CA ILE A 13 9.84 -37.62 -8.26
C ILE A 13 10.58 -36.36 -7.81
N PHE A 14 11.84 -36.21 -8.18
CA PHE A 14 12.63 -35.03 -7.83
C PHE A 14 12.01 -33.75 -8.42
N SER A 15 11.53 -33.78 -9.66
CA SER A 15 10.88 -32.66 -10.30
C SER A 15 9.59 -32.26 -9.60
N VAL A 16 8.76 -33.25 -9.22
CA VAL A 16 7.50 -33.00 -8.48
C VAL A 16 7.78 -32.40 -7.11
N ILE A 17 8.76 -32.90 -6.39
CA ILE A 17 9.14 -32.36 -5.07
C ILE A 17 9.66 -30.92 -5.24
N GLY A 18 10.51 -30.64 -6.21
CA GLY A 18 11.00 -29.30 -6.48
C GLY A 18 9.89 -28.32 -6.80
N PHE A 19 8.93 -28.72 -7.61
CA PHE A 19 7.77 -27.90 -7.93
C PHE A 19 6.88 -27.65 -6.70
N ALA A 20 6.66 -28.65 -5.88
CA ALA A 20 5.89 -28.52 -4.63
C ALA A 20 6.53 -27.53 -3.66
N ILE A 21 7.86 -27.60 -3.52
CA ILE A 21 8.63 -26.65 -2.70
C ILE A 21 8.51 -25.23 -3.26
N LEU A 22 8.63 -25.06 -4.58
CA LEU A 22 8.47 -23.75 -5.22
C LEU A 22 7.09 -23.14 -4.93
N VAL A 23 6.04 -23.90 -5.11
CA VAL A 23 4.67 -23.46 -4.81
C VAL A 23 4.51 -23.08 -3.34
N LEU A 24 5.09 -23.88 -2.44
CA LEU A 24 5.08 -23.58 -1.01
C LEU A 24 5.78 -22.27 -0.69
N PHE A 25 6.94 -21.99 -1.29
CA PHE A 25 7.66 -20.74 -1.10
C PHE A 25 6.86 -19.54 -1.62
N ILE A 26 6.24 -19.66 -2.79
CA ILE A 26 5.38 -18.61 -3.35
C ILE A 26 4.21 -18.34 -2.41
N PHE A 27 3.60 -19.38 -1.87
CA PHE A 27 2.50 -19.24 -0.92
C PHE A 27 2.92 -18.55 0.38
N LEU A 28 4.07 -18.94 0.95
CA LEU A 28 4.60 -18.34 2.18
C LEU A 28 4.96 -16.85 1.98
N ILE A 29 5.58 -16.51 0.86
CA ILE A 29 5.92 -15.12 0.54
C ILE A 29 4.65 -14.31 0.33
N GLY A 30 3.68 -14.85 -0.37
CA GLY A 30 2.39 -14.18 -0.62
C GLY A 30 1.60 -13.92 0.67
N SER A 31 1.66 -14.82 1.64
CA SER A 31 0.94 -14.66 2.90
C SER A 31 1.54 -13.63 3.85
N GLN A 32 2.83 -13.33 3.69
CA GLN A 32 3.49 -12.32 4.53
C GLN A 32 3.21 -10.88 4.13
N LYS A 33 2.76 -10.65 2.92
CA LYS A 33 2.32 -9.33 2.47
C LYS A 33 0.88 -9.11 2.87
N ASN A 34 0.60 -8.82 4.09
CA ASN A 34 -0.68 -8.32 4.64
C ASN A 34 -1.82 -8.16 3.62
N MET A 35 -1.98 -9.13 2.73
CA MET A 35 -3.04 -9.08 1.69
C MET A 35 -4.43 -9.18 2.31
N PHE A 36 -4.49 -9.53 3.58
CA PHE A 36 -5.73 -9.66 4.35
C PHE A 36 -5.85 -8.62 5.47
N SER A 37 -4.89 -7.69 5.59
CA SER A 37 -5.08 -6.59 6.53
C SER A 37 -6.18 -5.68 6.00
N SER A 38 -7.13 -5.38 6.88
CA SER A 38 -8.20 -4.45 6.57
C SER A 38 -7.59 -3.08 6.26
N THR A 39 -8.00 -2.52 5.15
CA THR A 39 -7.59 -1.19 4.71
C THR A 39 -8.81 -0.35 4.40
N PHE A 40 -8.66 0.96 4.44
CA PHE A 40 -9.70 1.88 4.04
C PHE A 40 -9.15 2.93 3.10
N HIS A 41 -10.01 3.50 2.30
CA HIS A 41 -9.67 4.51 1.31
C HIS A 41 -10.03 5.89 1.83
N VAL A 42 -9.14 6.84 1.59
CA VAL A 42 -9.37 8.26 1.85
C VAL A 42 -9.05 9.03 0.58
N LYS A 43 -9.92 9.93 0.19
CA LYS A 43 -9.69 10.80 -0.97
C LYS A 43 -9.34 12.19 -0.49
N GLY A 44 -8.25 12.72 -1.01
CA GLY A 44 -7.83 14.09 -0.77
C GLY A 44 -7.83 14.89 -2.06
N GLU A 45 -8.18 16.15 -1.99
CA GLU A 45 -8.15 17.05 -3.12
C GLU A 45 -6.98 18.02 -2.98
N PHE A 46 -6.22 18.15 -4.07
CA PHE A 46 -5.07 19.03 -4.13
C PHE A 46 -5.13 19.89 -5.38
N LYS A 47 -4.63 21.10 -5.30
CA LYS A 47 -4.46 21.96 -6.48
C LYS A 47 -3.26 21.52 -7.31
N ASN A 48 -2.24 21.00 -6.67
CA ASN A 48 -1.01 20.53 -7.30
C ASN A 48 -0.41 19.40 -6.48
N VAL A 49 -0.10 18.30 -7.11
CA VAL A 49 0.49 17.12 -6.45
C VAL A 49 2.02 17.07 -6.55
N SER A 50 2.64 18.05 -7.22
CA SER A 50 4.10 18.25 -7.27
C SER A 50 4.90 17.01 -7.67
N GLY A 51 4.37 16.21 -8.61
CA GLY A 51 5.05 15.00 -9.08
C GLY A 51 4.78 13.76 -8.25
N LEU A 52 3.79 13.78 -7.36
CA LEU A 52 3.33 12.58 -6.65
C LEU A 52 2.87 11.52 -7.65
N VAL A 53 3.24 10.28 -7.42
CA VAL A 53 2.84 9.14 -8.27
C VAL A 53 2.18 8.06 -7.43
N THR A 54 1.45 7.17 -8.08
CA THR A 54 0.85 6.01 -7.43
C THR A 54 1.94 5.12 -6.82
N GLY A 55 1.66 4.57 -5.65
CA GLY A 55 2.62 3.75 -4.90
C GLY A 55 3.48 4.54 -3.92
N ASN A 56 3.46 5.87 -3.96
CA ASN A 56 4.18 6.69 -2.99
C ASN A 56 3.62 6.48 -1.58
N MET A 57 4.47 6.64 -0.58
CA MET A 57 4.11 6.36 0.81
C MET A 57 3.23 7.45 1.41
N VAL A 58 2.37 7.03 2.34
CA VAL A 58 1.60 7.93 3.19
C VAL A 58 2.09 7.76 4.62
N ARG A 59 2.45 8.87 5.26
CA ARG A 59 2.94 8.89 6.64
C ARG A 59 1.99 9.62 7.57
N PHE A 60 1.86 9.08 8.76
CA PHE A 60 1.19 9.74 9.88
C PHE A 60 2.16 9.76 11.07
N ALA A 61 2.44 10.96 11.59
CA ALA A 61 3.39 11.15 12.69
C ALA A 61 4.77 10.50 12.44
N GLY A 62 5.23 10.49 11.17
CA GLY A 62 6.51 9.91 10.80
C GLY A 62 6.49 8.40 10.55
N ILE A 63 5.34 7.75 10.68
CA ILE A 63 5.18 6.31 10.49
C ILE A 63 4.45 6.05 9.16
N ASN A 64 4.95 5.11 8.38
CA ASN A 64 4.28 4.68 7.16
C ASN A 64 2.97 3.96 7.49
N VAL A 65 1.86 4.50 7.04
CA VAL A 65 0.51 3.98 7.35
C VAL A 65 -0.28 3.58 6.11
N GLY A 66 0.25 3.83 4.95
CA GLY A 66 -0.41 3.47 3.70
C GLY A 66 0.36 3.90 2.47
N SER A 67 -0.34 3.93 1.36
CA SER A 67 0.22 4.31 0.07
C SER A 67 -0.81 5.01 -0.81
N VAL A 68 -0.32 5.70 -1.84
CA VAL A 68 -1.17 6.30 -2.87
C VAL A 68 -1.68 5.20 -3.80
N ASN A 69 -2.98 5.07 -3.89
CA ASN A 69 -3.64 4.07 -4.74
C ASN A 69 -3.87 4.59 -6.15
N ASP A 70 -4.42 5.81 -6.27
CA ASP A 70 -4.73 6.40 -7.56
C ASP A 70 -4.66 7.92 -7.50
N ILE A 71 -4.37 8.52 -8.65
CA ILE A 71 -4.35 9.97 -8.82
C ILE A 71 -5.17 10.29 -10.07
N SER A 72 -6.19 11.12 -9.93
CA SER A 72 -7.05 11.52 -11.02
C SER A 72 -7.28 13.02 -11.04
N ILE A 73 -7.43 13.56 -12.22
CA ILE A 73 -7.76 14.98 -12.40
C ILE A 73 -9.27 15.12 -12.31
N LEU A 74 -9.73 15.86 -11.32
CA LEU A 74 -11.16 16.11 -11.12
C LEU A 74 -11.66 17.23 -12.05
N ASN A 75 -10.88 18.31 -12.13
CA ASN A 75 -11.16 19.45 -13.00
C ASN A 75 -9.86 20.23 -13.27
N ASP A 76 -9.95 21.34 -13.97
CA ASP A 76 -8.80 22.15 -14.40
C ASP A 76 -7.92 22.64 -13.24
N THR A 77 -8.42 22.66 -12.02
CA THR A 77 -7.74 23.24 -10.86
C THR A 77 -7.60 22.26 -9.69
N THR A 78 -8.13 21.03 -9.80
CA THR A 78 -8.19 20.10 -8.68
C THR A 78 -7.81 18.71 -9.12
N VAL A 79 -6.90 18.10 -8.36
CA VAL A 79 -6.47 16.71 -8.52
C VAL A 79 -6.95 15.93 -7.29
N THR A 80 -7.62 14.82 -7.52
CA THR A 80 -8.05 13.91 -6.46
C THR A 80 -7.02 12.80 -6.30
N VAL A 81 -6.59 12.59 -5.08
CA VAL A 81 -5.66 11.52 -4.72
C VAL A 81 -6.39 10.53 -3.82
N ASP A 82 -6.50 9.30 -4.27
CA ASP A 82 -7.03 8.19 -3.49
C ASP A 82 -5.89 7.51 -2.75
N ILE A 83 -5.95 7.47 -1.44
CA ILE A 83 -4.96 6.83 -0.59
C ILE A 83 -5.58 5.65 0.15
N VAL A 84 -4.78 4.60 0.28
CA VAL A 84 -5.15 3.40 1.04
C VAL A 84 -4.38 3.43 2.35
N LEU A 85 -5.09 3.35 3.44
CA LEU A 85 -4.54 3.37 4.79
C LEU A 85 -4.88 2.09 5.54
N GLN A 86 -4.02 1.71 6.48
CA GLN A 86 -4.30 0.59 7.36
C GLN A 86 -5.46 0.93 8.31
N GLU A 87 -6.34 -0.02 8.53
CA GLU A 87 -7.52 0.15 9.40
C GLU A 87 -7.13 0.57 10.83
N ASP A 88 -5.96 0.13 11.28
CA ASP A 88 -5.47 0.45 12.63
C ASP A 88 -5.30 1.95 12.89
N VAL A 89 -5.07 2.74 11.84
CA VAL A 89 -4.86 4.19 11.98
C VAL A 89 -6.14 4.99 11.83
N LYS A 90 -7.24 4.35 11.45
CA LYS A 90 -8.54 5.02 11.23
C LYS A 90 -9.00 5.81 12.45
N LYS A 91 -8.78 5.27 13.64
CA LYS A 91 -9.13 5.91 14.91
C LYS A 91 -8.35 7.18 15.22
N PHE A 92 -7.15 7.32 14.62
CA PHE A 92 -6.28 8.48 14.83
C PHE A 92 -6.47 9.57 13.79
N ILE A 93 -7.05 9.22 12.64
CA ILE A 93 -7.34 10.18 11.58
C ILE A 93 -8.72 10.75 11.81
N LYS A 94 -8.79 12.07 11.93
CA LYS A 94 -10.01 12.79 12.22
C LYS A 94 -10.48 13.57 10.99
N THR A 95 -11.72 14.05 11.04
CA THR A 95 -12.30 14.82 9.93
C THR A 95 -11.57 16.15 9.66
N ASP A 96 -10.89 16.68 10.67
CA ASP A 96 -10.06 17.88 10.55
C ASP A 96 -8.59 17.61 10.29
N SER A 97 -8.21 16.35 10.09
CA SER A 97 -6.86 16.00 9.67
C SER A 97 -6.56 16.56 8.29
N LYS A 98 -5.34 17.06 8.12
CA LYS A 98 -4.89 17.67 6.86
C LYS A 98 -3.91 16.77 6.16
N LEU A 99 -4.02 16.72 4.85
CA LEU A 99 -3.08 16.05 3.97
C LEU A 99 -2.13 17.07 3.38
N SER A 100 -0.86 16.79 3.41
CA SER A 100 0.16 17.61 2.76
C SER A 100 1.12 16.74 1.97
N ILE A 101 1.70 17.29 0.92
CA ILE A 101 2.67 16.59 0.07
C ILE A 101 4.05 17.10 0.46
N GLY A 102 4.95 16.18 0.79
CA GLY A 102 6.33 16.46 1.11
C GLY A 102 7.29 15.60 0.33
N SER A 103 8.56 15.68 0.68
CA SER A 103 9.62 14.84 0.12
C SER A 103 10.32 14.08 1.22
N ASP A 104 10.78 12.88 0.89
CA ASP A 104 11.61 12.09 1.80
C ASP A 104 13.08 12.53 1.65
N GLY A 105 13.46 13.52 2.45
CA GLY A 105 14.77 14.15 2.36
C GLY A 105 14.91 15.14 1.21
N LEU A 106 16.13 15.49 0.86
CA LEU A 106 16.43 16.49 -0.19
C LEU A 106 16.25 15.95 -1.62
N MET A 107 16.39 14.64 -1.80
CA MET A 107 16.35 13.99 -3.10
C MET A 107 15.46 12.75 -3.10
N GLY A 108 14.62 12.57 -2.10
CA GLY A 108 13.72 11.44 -1.98
C GLY A 108 12.43 11.58 -2.79
N ASP A 109 11.70 10.48 -2.85
CA ASP A 109 10.40 10.45 -3.49
C ASP A 109 9.40 11.33 -2.77
N LYS A 110 8.38 11.78 -3.48
CA LYS A 110 7.26 12.49 -2.88
C LYS A 110 6.46 11.55 -1.99
N LEU A 111 5.92 12.08 -0.92
CA LEU A 111 5.05 11.36 -0.01
C LEU A 111 3.93 12.25 0.50
N ILE A 112 2.88 11.63 0.98
CA ILE A 112 1.78 12.35 1.64
C ILE A 112 1.98 12.24 3.15
N THR A 113 1.88 13.38 3.83
CA THR A 113 1.90 13.44 5.29
C THR A 113 0.49 13.79 5.78
N ILE A 114 -0.01 13.00 6.72
CA ILE A 114 -1.27 13.27 7.40
C ILE A 114 -0.94 13.93 8.74
N SER A 115 -1.47 15.12 8.95
CA SER A 115 -1.37 15.77 10.25
C SER A 115 -2.52 15.34 11.16
N ALA A 116 -2.24 15.22 12.45
CA ALA A 116 -3.28 14.99 13.43
C ALA A 116 -4.27 16.16 13.45
N GLY A 117 -5.56 15.85 13.59
CA GLY A 117 -6.57 16.88 13.79
C GLY A 117 -6.36 17.59 15.13
N THR A 118 -6.69 18.87 15.15
CA THR A 118 -6.57 19.70 16.37
C THR A 118 -7.77 19.56 17.28
N ASP A 119 -8.89 19.05 16.78
CA ASP A 119 -10.12 18.89 17.55
C ASP A 119 -10.13 17.55 18.26
N SER A 120 -9.96 17.57 19.58
CA SER A 120 -10.04 16.38 20.42
C SER A 120 -11.43 15.74 20.45
N LEU A 121 -12.47 16.50 20.04
CA LEU A 121 -13.84 16.03 19.90
C LEU A 121 -14.17 15.62 18.45
N GLY A 122 -13.23 15.74 17.54
CA GLY A 122 -13.40 15.38 16.14
C GLY A 122 -13.75 13.91 15.98
N LYS A 123 -14.71 13.63 15.11
CA LYS A 123 -15.06 12.25 14.76
C LYS A 123 -13.98 11.65 13.87
N PRO A 124 -13.70 10.35 14.01
CA PRO A 124 -12.81 9.67 13.06
C PRO A 124 -13.30 9.85 11.63
N ILE A 125 -12.36 10.00 10.70
CA ILE A 125 -12.69 10.11 9.29
C ILE A 125 -13.39 8.83 8.82
N GLN A 126 -14.47 9.00 8.09
CA GLN A 126 -15.16 7.87 7.48
C GLN A 126 -14.53 7.54 6.12
N THR A 127 -14.71 6.31 5.68
CA THR A 127 -14.26 5.87 4.37
C THR A 127 -14.81 6.80 3.28
N ASN A 128 -13.94 7.26 2.37
CA ASN A 128 -14.26 8.17 1.26
C ASN A 128 -14.58 9.61 1.66
N GLN A 129 -14.25 10.03 2.88
CA GLN A 129 -14.29 11.46 3.24
C GLN A 129 -12.90 12.10 3.06
N VAL A 130 -12.91 13.33 2.70
CA VAL A 130 -11.72 14.16 2.48
C VAL A 130 -11.31 14.85 3.78
#